data_6c846cd7df749b949a9d071d284f2682
#
_entry.id   6c846cd7df749b949a9d071d284f2682
#
_cell.length_a   1.000
_cell.length_b   1.000
_cell.length_c   1.000
_cell.angle_alpha   90.00
_cell.angle_beta   90.00
_cell.angle_gamma   90.00
#
_symmetry.space_group_name_H-M   'P 1'
#
loop_
_entity.id
_entity.type
_entity.pdbx_description
1 polymer ?
#
loop_
_entity_poly.entity_id
_entity_poly.type
_entity_poly.pdbx_seq_one_letter_code
_entity_poly.pdbx_strand_id
1 'polypeptide(L)'
;DATSDGPCESAWGPLKIGGGATISVINSGSECYMTGHPLVPKIRASCNMSIKWSDGGRIRVGPREHKHGILKLRSKNVSSGFHVVLSVNLEKYLYGLAEMPSHWNVKALEAQALVGRSYAVFHYLDENIPSSSTNLDAGLSEKQKAYCWCHIGSTASSQYYYGYLKEI
;
A
#
# COMPACT_ATOMS: atom_id res chain seq x y z
N ASP A 1 -13.60 0.44 -1.95
CA ASP A 1 -13.94 -1.00 -1.98
C ASP A 1 -12.82 -1.78 -1.27
N ALA A 2 -13.17 -2.68 -0.38
CA ALA A 2 -12.25 -3.61 0.26
C ALA A 2 -12.49 -5.01 -0.34
N THR A 3 -11.45 -5.62 -0.88
CA THR A 3 -11.50 -6.97 -1.42
C THR A 3 -10.52 -7.86 -0.66
N SER A 4 -10.88 -9.11 -0.41
CA SER A 4 -9.99 -10.09 0.22
C SER A 4 -9.19 -10.83 -0.85
N ASP A 5 -7.86 -10.87 -0.70
CA ASP A 5 -6.97 -11.68 -1.54
C ASP A 5 -6.51 -12.88 -0.71
N GLY A 6 -7.06 -14.06 -0.94
CA GLY A 6 -6.60 -15.28 -0.27
C GLY A 6 -7.51 -16.47 -0.47
N PRO A 7 -7.07 -17.71 -0.13
CA PRO A 7 -7.83 -18.92 -0.32
C PRO A 7 -9.13 -19.02 0.51
N CYS A 8 -9.33 -18.11 1.45
CA CYS A 8 -10.63 -17.85 2.04
C CYS A 8 -11.28 -16.72 1.25
N GLU A 9 -11.79 -17.04 0.06
CA GLU A 9 -12.84 -16.22 -0.52
C GLU A 9 -13.93 -16.11 0.54
N SER A 10 -13.97 -14.95 1.21
CA SER A 10 -15.08 -14.66 2.09
C SER A 10 -16.33 -14.70 1.23
N ALA A 11 -17.36 -15.37 1.65
CA ALA A 11 -18.68 -15.38 1.01
C ALA A 11 -19.30 -13.96 0.90
N TRP A 12 -18.56 -12.95 1.31
CA TRP A 12 -18.88 -11.54 1.30
C TRP A 12 -18.07 -10.86 0.19
N GLY A 13 -18.73 -10.45 -0.85
CA GLY A 13 -18.16 -9.65 -1.92
C GLY A 13 -17.52 -8.33 -1.41
N PRO A 14 -17.04 -7.47 -2.31
CA PRO A 14 -16.40 -6.22 -1.93
C PRO A 14 -17.36 -5.34 -1.11
N LEU A 15 -16.92 -4.91 0.07
CA LEU A 15 -17.63 -3.97 0.90
C LEU A 15 -17.42 -2.55 0.36
N LYS A 16 -18.51 -1.85 0.02
CA LYS A 16 -18.47 -0.44 -0.36
C LYS A 16 -18.66 0.44 0.86
N ILE A 17 -17.75 1.38 1.06
CA ILE A 17 -17.77 2.33 2.16
C ILE A 17 -17.90 3.73 1.58
N GLY A 18 -18.81 4.53 2.14
CA GLY A 18 -19.04 5.91 1.71
C GLY A 18 -17.80 6.79 1.91
N GLY A 19 -17.65 7.81 1.08
CA GLY A 19 -16.57 8.80 1.22
C GLY A 19 -16.60 9.50 2.56
N GLY A 20 -15.43 9.81 3.12
CA GLY A 20 -15.28 10.46 4.42
C GLY A 20 -15.40 9.52 5.64
N ALA A 21 -15.73 8.24 5.44
CA ALA A 21 -15.79 7.28 6.53
C ALA A 21 -14.39 6.93 7.05
N THR A 22 -14.29 6.78 8.37
CA THR A 22 -13.12 6.24 9.03
C THR A 22 -13.40 4.79 9.40
N ILE A 23 -12.52 3.89 8.99
CA ILE A 23 -12.56 2.49 9.37
C ILE A 23 -11.32 2.11 10.16
N SER A 24 -11.49 1.23 11.11
CA SER A 24 -10.39 0.61 11.85
C SER A 24 -10.34 -0.87 11.51
N VAL A 25 -9.16 -1.38 11.22
CA VAL A 25 -8.92 -2.81 11.02
C VAL A 25 -8.14 -3.34 12.20
N ILE A 26 -8.67 -4.36 12.84
CA ILE A 26 -8.14 -4.93 14.08
C ILE A 26 -7.74 -6.38 13.81
N ASN A 27 -6.50 -6.71 14.13
CA ASN A 27 -6.03 -8.09 14.17
C ASN A 27 -6.13 -8.61 15.60
N SER A 28 -6.94 -9.61 15.80
CA SER A 28 -7.24 -10.22 17.11
C SER A 28 -6.75 -11.68 17.16
N GLY A 29 -5.59 -11.95 16.63
CA GLY A 29 -5.05 -13.29 16.57
C GLY A 29 -5.41 -14.03 15.29
N SER A 30 -6.22 -15.08 15.36
CA SER A 30 -6.65 -15.86 14.18
C SER A 30 -7.71 -15.12 13.34
N GLU A 31 -8.26 -14.03 13.84
CA GLU A 31 -9.37 -13.32 13.20
C GLU A 31 -9.08 -11.84 13.05
N CYS A 32 -9.55 -11.27 11.96
CA CYS A 32 -9.50 -9.84 11.72
C CYS A 32 -10.91 -9.26 11.62
N TYR A 33 -11.04 -8.04 12.11
CA TYR A 33 -12.30 -7.34 12.16
C TYR A 33 -12.14 -5.94 11.59
N MET A 34 -13.17 -5.49 10.90
CA MET A 34 -13.34 -4.11 10.48
C MET A 34 -14.42 -3.46 11.33
N THR A 35 -14.16 -2.26 11.82
CA THR A 35 -15.11 -1.43 12.59
C THR A 35 -15.19 -0.04 12.00
N GLY A 36 -16.25 0.72 12.37
CA GLY A 36 -16.45 2.09 11.89
C GLY A 36 -17.37 2.20 10.68
N HIS A 37 -17.91 1.08 10.17
CA HIS A 37 -18.95 1.13 9.16
C HIS A 37 -20.28 1.57 9.79
N PRO A 38 -21.00 2.56 9.23
CA PRO A 38 -22.20 3.13 9.87
C PRO A 38 -23.35 2.13 10.08
N LEU A 39 -23.45 1.11 9.21
CA LEU A 39 -24.55 0.13 9.29
C LEU A 39 -24.15 -1.16 10.03
N VAL A 40 -22.87 -1.41 10.22
CA VAL A 40 -22.39 -2.65 10.86
C VAL A 40 -21.24 -2.31 11.80
N PRO A 41 -21.44 -2.40 13.10
CA PRO A 41 -20.46 -1.95 14.09
C PRO A 41 -19.19 -2.80 14.10
N LYS A 42 -19.27 -4.07 13.72
CA LYS A 42 -18.13 -4.97 13.63
C LYS A 42 -18.35 -6.02 12.55
N ILE A 43 -17.46 -6.10 11.58
CA ILE A 43 -17.50 -7.06 10.48
C ILE A 43 -16.25 -7.95 10.57
N ARG A 44 -16.44 -9.25 10.55
CA ARG A 44 -15.32 -10.18 10.36
C ARG A 44 -14.76 -9.99 8.96
N ALA A 45 -13.45 -9.84 8.87
CA ALA A 45 -12.75 -9.56 7.62
C ALA A 45 -11.57 -10.51 7.44
N SER A 46 -11.11 -10.66 6.19
CA SER A 46 -9.84 -11.34 5.94
C SER A 46 -8.69 -10.56 6.60
N CYS A 47 -7.71 -11.27 7.14
CA CYS A 47 -6.49 -10.65 7.64
C CYS A 47 -5.55 -10.18 6.53
N ASN A 48 -5.85 -10.57 5.30
CA ASN A 48 -5.22 -10.05 4.09
C ASN A 48 -6.31 -9.41 3.24
N MET A 49 -6.25 -8.10 3.05
CA MET A 49 -7.27 -7.37 2.30
C MET A 49 -6.66 -6.28 1.44
N SER A 50 -7.39 -5.89 0.41
CA SER A 50 -7.05 -4.77 -0.46
C SER A 50 -8.14 -3.72 -0.40
N ILE A 51 -7.74 -2.45 -0.33
CA ILE A 51 -8.65 -1.31 -0.29
C ILE A 51 -8.38 -0.47 -1.54
N LYS A 52 -9.42 -0.29 -2.34
CA LYS A 52 -9.44 0.61 -3.50
C LYS A 52 -10.34 1.79 -3.19
N TRP A 53 -10.03 2.93 -3.73
CA TRP A 53 -10.89 4.12 -3.67
C TRP A 53 -11.24 4.60 -5.07
N SER A 54 -12.33 5.35 -5.17
CA SER A 54 -12.80 5.89 -6.44
C SER A 54 -11.83 6.91 -7.03
N ASP A 55 -11.87 7.09 -8.33
CA ASP A 55 -11.10 8.12 -9.03
C ASP A 55 -11.37 9.51 -8.43
N GLY A 56 -10.29 10.24 -8.20
CA GLY A 56 -10.34 11.53 -7.50
C GLY A 56 -10.45 11.45 -5.97
N GLY A 57 -10.73 10.27 -5.41
CA GLY A 57 -10.73 10.04 -3.97
C GLY A 57 -9.32 9.93 -3.38
N ARG A 58 -9.26 9.89 -2.06
CA ARG A 58 -8.03 9.76 -1.30
C ARG A 58 -8.25 8.83 -0.13
N ILE A 59 -7.18 8.14 0.28
CA ILE A 59 -7.18 7.37 1.51
C ILE A 59 -6.09 7.90 2.44
N ARG A 60 -6.42 8.05 3.70
CA ARG A 60 -5.45 8.43 4.74
C ARG A 60 -5.15 7.24 5.63
N VAL A 61 -3.86 6.99 5.87
CA VAL A 61 -3.38 5.96 6.78
C VAL A 61 -2.36 6.60 7.72
N GLY A 62 -2.75 6.80 8.97
CA GLY A 62 -1.96 7.59 9.90
C GLY A 62 -1.70 9.01 9.36
N PRO A 63 -0.45 9.47 9.33
CA PRO A 63 -0.11 10.81 8.83
C PRO A 63 -0.02 10.91 7.31
N ARG A 64 -0.11 9.79 6.59
CA ARG A 64 0.10 9.73 5.13
C ARG A 64 -1.23 9.70 4.39
N GLU A 65 -1.29 10.41 3.30
CA GLU A 65 -2.42 10.44 2.39
C GLU A 65 -2.01 9.92 1.01
N HIS A 66 -2.84 9.08 0.41
CA HIS A 66 -2.58 8.45 -0.88
C HIS A 66 -3.74 8.74 -1.84
N LYS A 67 -3.40 9.22 -3.02
CA LYS A 67 -4.34 9.52 -4.11
C LYS A 67 -4.37 8.40 -5.15
N HIS A 68 -3.27 7.71 -5.32
CA HIS A 68 -3.10 6.70 -6.36
C HIS A 68 -2.75 5.34 -5.77
N GLY A 69 -3.20 4.28 -6.43
CA GLY A 69 -2.81 2.92 -6.11
C GLY A 69 -3.90 2.10 -5.42
N ILE A 70 -3.47 1.01 -4.82
CA ILE A 70 -4.29 0.08 -4.03
C ILE A 70 -3.57 -0.11 -2.70
N LEU A 71 -4.27 0.10 -1.60
CA LEU A 71 -3.73 -0.17 -0.28
C LEU A 71 -3.97 -1.63 0.07
N LYS A 72 -2.92 -2.34 0.41
CA LYS A 72 -2.97 -3.73 0.85
C LYS A 72 -2.63 -3.81 2.33
N LEU A 73 -3.44 -4.50 3.08
CA LEU A 73 -3.16 -4.89 4.47
C LEU A 73 -2.78 -6.36 4.47
N ARG A 74 -1.62 -6.66 5.05
CA ARG A 74 -1.11 -8.03 5.20
C ARG A 74 -0.84 -8.29 6.67
N SER A 75 -1.42 -9.33 7.22
CA SER A 75 -1.16 -9.71 8.60
C SER A 75 0.30 -10.11 8.78
N LYS A 76 0.92 -9.52 9.76
CA LYS A 76 2.35 -9.74 10.04
C LYS A 76 2.60 -11.07 10.78
N ASN A 77 1.78 -11.38 11.70
CA ASN A 77 1.62 -12.60 12.48
C ASN A 77 0.38 -12.42 13.35
N VAL A 78 -0.11 -13.49 13.91
CA VAL A 78 -1.37 -13.55 14.66
C VAL A 78 -1.51 -12.51 15.78
N SER A 79 -0.42 -11.87 16.22
CA SER A 79 -0.46 -10.92 17.35
C SER A 79 0.17 -9.55 17.10
N SER A 80 0.73 -9.26 15.93
CA SER A 80 1.63 -8.11 15.78
C SER A 80 1.19 -7.02 14.79
N GLY A 81 -0.09 -6.99 14.37
CA GLY A 81 -0.61 -5.92 13.52
C GLY A 81 -0.53 -6.23 12.03
N PHE A 82 -0.45 -5.18 11.21
CA PHE A 82 -0.47 -5.29 9.76
C PHE A 82 0.76 -4.63 9.12
N HIS A 83 1.26 -5.24 8.06
CA HIS A 83 1.99 -4.51 7.05
C HIS A 83 0.99 -3.72 6.21
N VAL A 84 1.25 -2.44 6.03
CA VAL A 84 0.45 -1.55 5.20
C VAL A 84 1.25 -1.27 3.94
N VAL A 85 0.82 -1.82 2.83
CA VAL A 85 1.53 -1.78 1.56
C VAL A 85 0.72 -1.01 0.53
N LEU A 86 1.32 -0.03 -0.12
CA LEU A 86 0.74 0.67 -1.26
C LEU A 86 1.26 0.04 -2.55
N SER A 87 0.36 -0.53 -3.34
CA SER A 87 0.65 -0.94 -4.71
C SER A 87 0.28 0.20 -5.64
N VAL A 88 1.26 0.79 -6.30
CA VAL A 88 1.10 2.00 -7.11
C VAL A 88 1.89 1.88 -8.41
N ASN A 89 1.40 2.50 -9.49
CA ASN A 89 2.14 2.62 -10.74
C ASN A 89 3.43 3.41 -10.53
N LEU A 90 4.51 3.02 -11.20
CA LEU A 90 5.85 3.62 -11.04
C LEU A 90 5.83 5.15 -11.24
N GLU A 91 5.15 5.65 -12.27
CA GLU A 91 5.10 7.10 -12.54
C GLU A 91 4.33 7.85 -11.43
N LYS A 92 3.28 7.23 -10.88
CA LYS A 92 2.54 7.81 -9.74
C LYS A 92 3.30 7.69 -8.42
N TYR A 93 4.15 6.69 -8.29
CA TYR A 93 5.06 6.55 -7.16
C TYR A 93 6.05 7.73 -7.09
N LEU A 94 6.59 8.16 -8.24
CA LEU A 94 7.56 9.26 -8.27
C LEU A 94 7.01 10.57 -7.71
N TYR A 95 5.71 10.83 -7.85
CA TYR A 95 5.07 12.03 -7.31
C TYR A 95 5.10 12.09 -5.77
N GLY A 96 5.17 10.96 -5.11
CA GLY A 96 5.18 10.88 -3.66
C GLY A 96 6.56 10.81 -3.02
N LEU A 97 7.64 10.88 -3.80
CA LEU A 97 9.01 10.89 -3.28
C LEU A 97 9.29 12.19 -2.53
N ALA A 98 9.90 12.08 -1.36
CA ALA A 98 10.10 13.20 -0.46
C ALA A 98 11.54 13.30 0.07
N GLU A 99 12.52 12.80 -0.69
CA GLU A 99 13.93 12.84 -0.32
C GLU A 99 14.51 14.25 -0.48
N MET A 100 13.95 15.04 -1.41
CA MET A 100 14.33 16.43 -1.60
C MET A 100 13.15 17.37 -1.32
N PRO A 101 13.40 18.56 -0.77
CA PRO A 101 12.36 19.58 -0.61
C PRO A 101 11.81 20.03 -1.96
N SER A 102 10.49 20.19 -2.05
CA SER A 102 9.79 20.58 -3.29
C SER A 102 10.16 21.96 -3.83
N HIS A 103 10.73 22.83 -2.98
CA HIS A 103 11.17 24.17 -3.39
C HIS A 103 12.59 24.22 -3.97
N TRP A 104 13.25 23.06 -4.09
CA TRP A 104 14.59 23.00 -4.70
C TRP A 104 14.52 23.21 -6.21
N ASN A 105 15.70 23.45 -6.80
CA ASN A 105 15.83 23.65 -8.23
C ASN A 105 15.21 22.48 -9.04
N VAL A 106 14.46 22.79 -10.10
CA VAL A 106 13.78 21.79 -10.93
C VAL A 106 14.75 20.73 -11.44
N LYS A 107 15.98 21.07 -11.79
CA LYS A 107 17.00 20.10 -12.25
C LYS A 107 17.38 19.11 -11.14
N ALA A 108 17.39 19.53 -9.89
CA ALA A 108 17.61 18.62 -8.76
C ALA A 108 16.43 17.66 -8.58
N LEU A 109 15.20 18.15 -8.74
CA LEU A 109 13.99 17.33 -8.66
C LEU A 109 13.89 16.34 -9.84
N GLU A 110 14.26 16.76 -11.05
CA GLU A 110 14.37 15.88 -12.22
C GLU A 110 15.41 14.76 -11.99
N ALA A 111 16.58 15.11 -11.44
CA ALA A 111 17.60 14.14 -11.09
C ALA A 111 17.11 13.15 -10.02
N GLN A 112 16.41 13.63 -8.98
CA GLN A 112 15.78 12.78 -7.98
C GLN A 112 14.79 11.79 -8.62
N ALA A 113 13.93 12.27 -9.51
CA ALA A 113 12.95 11.42 -10.19
C ALA A 113 13.63 10.32 -11.02
N LEU A 114 14.73 10.62 -11.72
CA LEU A 114 15.50 9.65 -12.49
C LEU A 114 16.14 8.58 -11.58
N VAL A 115 16.80 9.03 -10.51
CA VAL A 115 17.43 8.11 -9.54
C VAL A 115 16.37 7.27 -8.84
N GLY A 116 15.28 7.88 -8.39
CA GLY A 116 14.16 7.20 -7.73
C GLY A 116 13.50 6.15 -8.62
N ARG A 117 13.33 6.47 -9.90
CA ARG A 117 12.82 5.51 -10.89
C ARG A 117 13.77 4.32 -11.05
N SER A 118 15.06 4.58 -11.24
CA SER A 118 16.06 3.53 -11.42
C SER A 118 16.15 2.62 -10.21
N TYR A 119 16.11 3.21 -9.00
CA TYR A 119 16.10 2.48 -7.75
C TYR A 119 14.85 1.58 -7.63
N ALA A 120 13.68 2.13 -7.93
CA ALA A 120 12.43 1.38 -7.87
C ALA A 120 12.40 0.22 -8.89
N VAL A 121 12.85 0.45 -10.10
CA VAL A 121 12.95 -0.58 -11.15
C VAL A 121 13.94 -1.66 -10.75
N PHE A 122 15.10 -1.28 -10.21
CA PHE A 122 16.10 -2.23 -9.73
C PHE A 122 15.48 -3.18 -8.67
N HIS A 123 14.86 -2.63 -7.63
CA HIS A 123 14.26 -3.43 -6.57
C HIS A 123 13.04 -4.24 -7.03
N TYR A 124 12.35 -3.80 -8.07
CA TYR A 124 11.27 -4.55 -8.68
C TYR A 124 11.78 -5.73 -9.52
N LEU A 125 12.89 -5.55 -10.26
CA LEU A 125 13.45 -6.56 -11.17
C LEU A 125 14.45 -7.51 -10.51
N ASP A 126 15.07 -7.11 -9.41
CA ASP A 126 16.14 -7.87 -8.74
C ASP A 126 15.68 -9.27 -8.25
N GLU A 127 14.41 -9.53 -8.25
CA GLU A 127 13.81 -10.73 -7.67
C GLU A 127 13.12 -11.65 -8.69
N ASN A 128 13.67 -11.79 -9.91
CA ASN A 128 13.26 -12.82 -10.89
C ASN A 128 11.74 -13.04 -11.02
N ILE A 129 11.00 -11.98 -11.30
CA ILE A 129 9.56 -12.06 -11.47
C ILE A 129 9.25 -12.77 -12.80
N PRO A 130 8.55 -13.90 -12.80
CA PRO A 130 7.97 -14.43 -14.03
C PRO A 130 7.05 -13.38 -14.62
N SER A 131 7.33 -12.93 -15.83
CA SER A 131 6.65 -11.83 -16.53
C SER A 131 5.16 -12.05 -16.81
N SER A 132 4.56 -13.13 -16.33
CA SER A 132 3.17 -13.50 -16.58
C SER A 132 2.25 -13.49 -15.35
N SER A 133 2.73 -13.08 -14.18
CA SER A 133 1.90 -13.11 -12.98
C SER A 133 1.04 -11.87 -12.85
N THR A 134 -0.26 -12.03 -12.91
CA THR A 134 -1.25 -10.99 -12.51
C THR A 134 -1.32 -10.80 -10.99
N ASN A 135 -0.63 -11.64 -10.22
CA ASN A 135 -0.58 -11.56 -8.76
C ASN A 135 0.40 -10.44 -8.35
N LEU A 136 -0.13 -9.37 -7.78
CA LEU A 136 0.64 -8.21 -7.31
C LEU A 136 1.63 -8.52 -6.17
N ASP A 137 1.54 -9.69 -5.58
CA ASP A 137 2.47 -10.18 -4.55
C ASP A 137 3.49 -11.18 -5.15
N ALA A 138 3.39 -11.49 -6.45
CA ALA A 138 4.36 -12.30 -7.14
C ALA A 138 5.69 -11.55 -7.26
N GLY A 139 6.77 -12.26 -7.08
CA GLY A 139 8.12 -11.70 -7.15
C GLY A 139 8.66 -11.12 -5.84
N LEU A 140 7.92 -11.18 -4.74
CA LEU A 140 8.49 -10.88 -3.44
C LEU A 140 9.28 -12.07 -2.91
N SER A 141 10.54 -11.85 -2.56
CA SER A 141 11.35 -12.83 -1.84
C SER A 141 10.84 -13.08 -0.43
N GLU A 142 11.20 -14.20 0.15
CA GLU A 142 10.87 -14.49 1.55
C GLU A 142 11.43 -13.44 2.52
N LYS A 143 12.57 -12.84 2.19
CA LYS A 143 13.14 -11.72 2.96
C LYS A 143 12.26 -10.46 2.88
N GLN A 144 11.76 -10.12 1.71
CA GLN A 144 10.85 -8.98 1.52
C GLN A 144 9.50 -9.23 2.20
N LYS A 145 8.95 -10.42 2.10
CA LYS A 145 7.72 -10.82 2.80
C LYS A 145 7.92 -10.74 4.32
N ALA A 146 9.04 -11.21 4.84
CA ALA A 146 9.35 -11.12 6.27
C ALA A 146 9.53 -9.67 6.75
N TYR A 147 10.09 -8.81 5.92
CA TYR A 147 10.38 -7.42 6.27
C TYR A 147 9.16 -6.51 6.15
N CYS A 148 8.51 -6.45 5.00
CA CYS A 148 7.45 -5.46 4.74
C CYS A 148 6.34 -5.92 3.80
N TRP A 149 6.41 -7.08 3.18
CA TRP A 149 5.55 -7.48 2.06
C TRP A 149 5.57 -6.46 0.89
N CYS A 150 6.72 -5.85 0.66
CA CYS A 150 6.89 -4.80 -0.34
C CYS A 150 8.24 -4.90 -1.05
N HIS A 151 8.33 -4.39 -2.28
CA HIS A 151 9.60 -4.28 -3.00
C HIS A 151 10.51 -3.21 -2.39
N ILE A 152 9.93 -2.11 -1.92
CA ILE A 152 10.66 -0.95 -1.41
C ILE A 152 10.02 -0.51 -0.09
N GLY A 153 10.85 -0.30 0.94
CA GLY A 153 10.42 0.34 2.19
C GLY A 153 10.16 1.84 1.99
N SER A 154 9.27 2.41 2.77
CA SER A 154 8.88 3.82 2.67
C SER A 154 9.61 4.74 3.64
N THR A 155 10.76 4.33 4.14
CA THR A 155 11.57 5.09 5.12
C THR A 155 12.88 5.56 4.50
N ALA A 156 13.57 6.47 5.14
CA ALA A 156 14.87 6.98 4.69
C ALA A 156 15.97 5.92 4.57
N SER A 157 15.79 4.74 5.18
CA SER A 157 16.70 3.60 5.01
C SER A 157 16.54 2.88 3.67
N SER A 158 15.53 3.20 2.90
CA SER A 158 15.26 2.67 1.57
C SER A 158 15.00 3.83 0.61
N GLN A 159 13.74 4.18 0.37
CA GLN A 159 13.38 5.36 -0.40
C GLN A 159 12.23 6.10 0.30
N TYR A 160 12.46 7.36 0.70
CA TYR A 160 11.49 8.10 1.50
C TYR A 160 10.27 8.49 0.65
N TYR A 161 9.17 7.74 0.83
CA TYR A 161 7.91 7.97 0.17
C TYR A 161 6.88 8.51 1.17
N TYR A 162 6.36 9.70 0.92
CA TYR A 162 5.39 10.37 1.79
C TYR A 162 3.95 10.34 1.25
N GLY A 163 3.78 10.08 -0.02
CA GLY A 163 2.48 10.05 -0.68
C GLY A 163 2.02 11.42 -1.19
N TYR A 164 0.70 11.58 -1.35
CA TYR A 164 0.06 12.70 -2.03
C TYR A 164 0.44 14.09 -1.49
N LEU A 165 0.68 14.22 -0.21
CA LEU A 165 1.05 15.51 0.40
C LEU A 165 2.39 16.06 -0.09
N LYS A 166 3.13 15.31 -0.89
CA LYS A 166 4.39 15.70 -1.53
C LYS A 166 4.31 15.71 -3.05
N GLU A 167 3.14 15.46 -3.64
CA GLU A 167 2.96 15.63 -5.09
C GLU A 167 3.22 17.09 -5.47
N ILE A 168 4.14 17.29 -6.40
CA ILE A 168 4.55 18.57 -6.95
C ILE A 168 3.78 18.80 -8.24
#